data_6425e762c9381d7efc9b908f6f91526b
#
_entry.id   6425e762c9381d7efc9b908f6f91526b
#
_cell.length_a   1.000
_cell.length_b   1.000
_cell.length_c   1.000
_cell.angle_alpha   90.00
_cell.angle_beta   90.00
_cell.angle_gamma   90.00
#
_symmetry.space_group_name_H-M   'P 1'
#
loop_
_entity.id
_entity.type
_entity.pdbx_description
1 polymer ?
#
loop_
_entity_poly.entity_id
_entity_poly.type
_entity_poly.pdbx_seq_one_letter_code
_entity_poly.pdbx_strand_id
1 'polypeptide(L)'
;NTNFNAGVDYDLFRGRVSGSVEYFYRLTSDMLYYVTIPISYGFAGYYDNIGDMRNSGIEFAVNGNIMTRKDFSWDAYFNFTHYTNKILRLPDTHKNRSIEGYEGYASGNKYVGEGLPLNTFLMPKYAGVDKTDGLPMWYKDIVEMDENGEPVLDEKGHQIILGQETTK
;
A
#
# COMPACT_ATOMS: atom_id res chain seq x y z
N ASN A 1 -14.13 14.75 -2.56
CA ASN A 1 -13.21 14.56 -1.43
C ASN A 1 -13.91 14.89 -0.12
N THR A 2 -13.77 14.02 0.88
CA THR A 2 -14.28 14.24 2.24
C THR A 2 -13.12 14.18 3.21
N ASN A 3 -13.01 15.20 4.08
CA ASN A 3 -11.99 15.25 5.13
C ASN A 3 -12.68 15.40 6.49
N PHE A 4 -12.26 14.59 7.45
CA PHE A 4 -12.67 14.68 8.83
C PHE A 4 -11.43 14.64 9.71
N ASN A 5 -11.29 15.63 10.62
CA ASN A 5 -10.21 15.67 11.61
C ASN A 5 -10.86 15.91 12.97
N ALA A 6 -10.39 15.21 13.98
CA ALA A 6 -10.76 15.42 15.36
C ALA A 6 -9.50 15.32 16.22
N GLY A 7 -9.28 16.29 17.08
CA GLY A 7 -8.10 16.36 17.91
C GLY A 7 -8.41 16.88 19.31
N VAL A 8 -7.54 16.55 20.23
CA VAL A 8 -7.55 17.03 21.62
C VAL A 8 -6.14 17.46 22.00
N ASP A 9 -6.02 18.72 22.39
CA ASP A 9 -4.81 19.24 23.02
C ASP A 9 -4.93 19.11 24.54
N TYR A 10 -3.82 18.76 25.18
CA TYR A 10 -3.78 18.62 26.62
C TYR A 10 -2.56 19.35 27.21
N ASP A 11 -2.76 19.89 28.40
CA ASP A 11 -1.72 20.46 29.24
C ASP A 11 -1.90 19.98 30.69
N LEU A 12 -0.91 19.30 31.19
CA LEU A 12 -0.96 18.62 32.48
C LEU A 12 0.19 19.10 33.37
N PHE A 13 -0.01 18.96 34.70
CA PHE A 13 1.01 19.27 35.70
C PHE A 13 1.55 20.69 35.62
N ARG A 14 0.68 21.70 35.33
CA ARG A 14 1.03 23.12 35.20
C ARG A 14 2.04 23.39 34.07
N GLY A 15 1.78 22.85 32.89
CA GLY A 15 2.62 23.02 31.70
C GLY A 15 3.86 22.13 31.64
N ARG A 16 4.00 21.15 32.55
CA ARG A 16 5.15 20.23 32.49
C ARG A 16 5.01 19.14 31.45
N VAL A 17 3.78 18.76 31.15
CA VAL A 17 3.49 17.78 30.07
C VAL A 17 2.37 18.38 29.22
N SER A 18 2.65 18.59 27.95
CA SER A 18 1.67 19.05 26.99
C SER A 18 1.73 18.24 25.70
N GLY A 19 0.67 18.22 24.94
CA GLY A 19 0.65 17.52 23.69
C GLY A 19 -0.70 17.52 23.02
N SER A 20 -0.78 16.75 21.93
CA SER A 20 -2.01 16.56 21.17
C SER A 20 -2.20 15.11 20.78
N VAL A 21 -3.44 14.72 20.61
CA VAL A 21 -3.87 13.46 19.98
C VAL A 21 -4.84 13.82 18.89
N GLU A 22 -4.55 13.45 17.66
CA GLU A 22 -5.37 13.76 16.51
C GLU A 22 -5.73 12.49 15.74
N TYR A 23 -6.96 12.42 15.27
CA TYR A 23 -7.44 11.42 14.32
C TYR A 23 -7.84 12.12 13.04
N PHE A 24 -7.37 11.60 11.91
CA PHE A 24 -7.77 12.09 10.60
C PHE A 24 -8.38 10.96 9.75
N TYR A 25 -9.32 11.37 8.92
CA TYR A 25 -9.94 10.53 7.91
C TYR A 25 -10.12 11.35 6.63
N ARG A 26 -9.54 10.86 5.54
CA ARG A 26 -9.64 11.48 4.21
C ARG A 26 -10.12 10.46 3.20
N LEU A 27 -11.23 10.77 2.56
CA LEU A 27 -11.75 10.04 1.41
C LEU A 27 -11.51 10.87 0.15
N THR A 28 -10.79 10.31 -0.81
CA THR A 28 -10.60 10.86 -2.15
C THR A 28 -11.39 10.02 -3.11
N SER A 29 -12.40 10.60 -3.74
CA SER A 29 -13.19 9.96 -4.78
C SER A 29 -12.71 10.39 -6.16
N ASP A 30 -12.89 9.52 -7.14
CA ASP A 30 -12.54 9.76 -8.55
C ASP A 30 -11.09 10.21 -8.73
N MET A 31 -10.16 9.46 -8.12
CA MET A 31 -8.75 9.79 -8.10
C MET A 31 -8.11 9.56 -9.48
N LEU A 32 -7.46 10.58 -10.02
CA LEU A 32 -6.66 10.46 -11.23
C LEU A 32 -5.28 9.85 -10.91
N TYR A 33 -4.92 8.85 -11.68
CA TYR A 33 -3.62 8.17 -11.57
C TYR A 33 -3.01 7.95 -12.96
N TYR A 34 -1.68 7.98 -13.04
CA TYR A 34 -0.98 7.69 -14.29
C TYR A 34 -0.80 6.19 -14.45
N VAL A 35 -1.56 5.59 -15.37
CA VAL A 35 -1.49 4.18 -15.72
C VAL A 35 -0.41 3.97 -16.75
N THR A 36 0.65 3.21 -16.42
CA THR A 36 1.71 2.86 -17.35
C THR A 36 1.29 1.68 -18.21
N ILE A 37 1.55 1.77 -19.52
CA ILE A 37 1.30 0.72 -20.48
C ILE A 37 2.58 0.39 -21.24
N PRO A 38 2.67 -0.80 -21.89
CA PRO A 38 3.81 -1.15 -22.73
C PRO A 38 4.03 -0.14 -23.85
N ILE A 39 5.29 0.25 -24.09
CA ILE A 39 5.68 1.23 -25.12
C ILE A 39 5.26 0.78 -26.53
N SER A 40 5.01 -0.51 -26.74
CA SER A 40 4.45 -1.04 -28.01
C SER A 40 3.12 -0.40 -28.44
N TYR A 41 2.39 0.22 -27.51
CA TYR A 41 1.18 1.00 -27.82
C TYR A 41 1.46 2.43 -28.32
N GLY A 42 2.74 2.85 -28.42
CA GLY A 42 3.14 4.14 -28.96
C GLY A 42 3.24 5.28 -27.95
N PHE A 43 2.86 5.06 -26.70
CA PHE A 43 3.00 6.02 -25.59
C PHE A 43 3.21 5.29 -24.24
N ALA A 44 3.80 5.99 -23.27
CA ALA A 44 4.24 5.36 -22.03
C ALA A 44 3.12 5.14 -21.01
N GLY A 45 1.98 5.79 -21.17
CA GLY A 45 0.85 5.70 -20.26
C GLY A 45 -0.13 6.87 -20.42
N TYR A 46 -1.19 6.85 -19.65
CA TYR A 46 -2.24 7.89 -19.66
C TYR A 46 -2.80 8.10 -18.25
N TYR A 47 -3.46 9.24 -18.04
CA TYR A 47 -4.20 9.48 -16.80
C TYR A 47 -5.58 8.87 -16.89
N ASP A 48 -5.95 8.10 -15.89
CA ASP A 48 -7.28 7.51 -15.78
C ASP A 48 -7.81 7.64 -14.36
N ASN A 49 -9.12 7.52 -14.21
CA ASN A 49 -9.79 7.52 -12.94
C ASN A 49 -9.71 6.12 -12.33
N ILE A 50 -8.89 5.98 -11.28
CA ILE A 50 -8.69 4.69 -10.61
C ILE A 50 -9.60 4.47 -9.40
N GLY A 51 -10.67 5.30 -9.24
CA GLY A 51 -11.68 5.10 -8.23
C GLY A 51 -11.44 5.83 -6.92
N ASP A 52 -11.74 5.18 -5.80
CA ASP A 52 -11.82 5.81 -4.48
C ASP A 52 -10.73 5.32 -3.55
N MET A 53 -10.12 6.22 -2.80
CA MET A 53 -9.06 5.92 -1.84
C MET A 53 -9.33 6.56 -0.49
N ARG A 54 -9.03 5.83 0.56
CA ARG A 54 -9.09 6.30 1.95
C ARG A 54 -7.70 6.39 2.56
N ASN A 55 -7.45 7.51 3.23
CA ASN A 55 -6.34 7.67 4.17
C ASN A 55 -6.91 7.96 5.55
N SER A 56 -6.53 7.20 6.55
CA SER A 56 -6.95 7.44 7.94
C SER A 56 -5.82 7.10 8.89
N GLY A 57 -5.72 7.85 9.98
CA GLY A 57 -4.62 7.64 10.91
C GLY A 57 -4.79 8.38 12.21
N ILE A 58 -3.81 8.17 13.08
CA ILE A 58 -3.70 8.80 14.38
C ILE A 58 -2.34 9.49 14.45
N GLU A 59 -2.34 10.71 14.95
CA GLU A 59 -1.14 11.48 15.28
C GLU A 59 -1.12 11.74 16.77
N PHE A 60 0.03 11.56 17.37
CA PHE A 60 0.26 11.77 18.79
C PHE A 60 1.54 12.59 18.97
N ALA A 61 1.44 13.67 19.73
CA ALA A 61 2.57 14.49 20.11
C ALA A 61 2.58 14.69 21.61
N VAL A 62 3.75 14.59 22.22
CA VAL A 62 3.95 14.91 23.63
C VAL A 62 5.24 15.67 23.82
N ASN A 63 5.16 16.72 24.61
CA ASN A 63 6.27 17.53 25.10
C ASN A 63 6.31 17.41 26.62
N GLY A 64 7.48 17.16 27.18
CA GLY A 64 7.66 17.06 28.62
C GLY A 64 8.87 17.83 29.11
N ASN A 65 8.67 18.69 30.10
CA ASN A 65 9.77 19.24 30.87
C ASN A 65 10.13 18.26 31.99
N ILE A 66 11.20 17.49 31.74
CA ILE A 66 11.65 16.41 32.64
C ILE A 66 12.25 16.99 33.90
N MET A 67 13.09 18.03 33.73
CA MET A 67 13.79 18.64 34.84
C MET A 67 14.09 20.13 34.53
N THR A 68 13.79 20.98 35.48
CA THR A 68 14.24 22.38 35.46
C THR A 68 14.92 22.70 36.80
N ARG A 69 16.21 23.05 36.75
CA ARG A 69 17.02 23.53 37.83
C ARG A 69 17.68 24.87 37.47
N LYS A 70 18.31 25.55 38.39
CA LYS A 70 18.88 26.87 38.22
C LYS A 70 19.83 26.97 37.02
N ASP A 71 20.65 25.94 36.79
CA ASP A 71 21.69 25.95 35.79
C ASP A 71 21.52 24.79 34.75
N PHE A 72 20.36 24.09 34.77
CA PHE A 72 20.12 22.97 33.90
C PHE A 72 18.62 22.77 33.65
N SER A 73 18.24 22.66 32.38
CA SER A 73 16.89 22.28 31.94
C SER A 73 16.98 21.10 30.99
N TRP A 74 16.06 20.17 31.16
CA TRP A 74 15.92 19.04 30.26
C TRP A 74 14.48 18.88 29.83
N ASP A 75 14.24 19.09 28.54
CA ASP A 75 12.97 18.95 27.88
C ASP A 75 13.07 17.80 26.87
N ALA A 76 12.01 17.01 26.76
CA ALA A 76 11.89 15.95 25.78
C ALA A 76 10.59 16.08 24.99
N TYR A 77 10.63 15.74 23.72
CA TYR A 77 9.44 15.66 22.92
C TYR A 77 9.42 14.35 22.13
N PHE A 78 8.22 13.83 21.88
CA PHE A 78 7.99 12.62 21.11
C PHE A 78 6.80 12.83 20.19
N ASN A 79 6.96 12.45 18.92
CA ASN A 79 5.91 12.47 17.92
C ASN A 79 5.74 11.07 17.35
N PHE A 80 4.51 10.64 17.19
CA PHE A 80 4.16 9.37 16.57
C PHE A 80 2.99 9.58 15.61
N THR A 81 3.14 9.06 14.39
CA THR A 81 2.08 9.04 13.40
C THR A 81 1.91 7.62 12.87
N HIS A 82 0.69 7.13 12.92
CA HIS A 82 0.31 5.89 12.26
C HIS A 82 -0.84 6.14 11.31
N TYR A 83 -0.68 5.74 10.05
CA TYR A 83 -1.75 5.89 9.07
C TYR A 83 -1.90 4.65 8.19
N THR A 84 -3.11 4.47 7.67
CA THR A 84 -3.47 3.42 6.72
C THR A 84 -3.99 4.08 5.45
N ASN A 85 -3.37 3.72 4.33
CA ASN A 85 -3.86 4.01 2.99
C ASN A 85 -4.57 2.79 2.44
N LYS A 86 -5.75 2.95 1.83
CA LYS A 86 -6.52 1.84 1.27
C LYS A 86 -7.32 2.28 0.05
N ILE A 87 -7.18 1.54 -1.05
CA ILE A 87 -8.06 1.65 -2.21
C ILE A 87 -9.39 1.00 -1.85
N LEU A 88 -10.49 1.73 -1.97
CA LEU A 88 -11.82 1.26 -1.61
C LEU A 88 -12.56 0.69 -2.81
N ARG A 89 -12.36 1.28 -3.98
CA ARG A 89 -13.04 0.90 -5.21
C ARG A 89 -12.15 1.20 -6.42
N LEU A 90 -12.09 0.25 -7.33
CA LEU A 90 -11.51 0.42 -8.67
C LEU A 90 -12.61 0.32 -9.72
N PRO A 91 -12.49 1.00 -10.87
CA PRO A 91 -13.32 0.72 -12.05
C PRO A 91 -13.13 -0.73 -12.51
N ASP A 92 -14.18 -1.36 -13.05
CA ASP A 92 -14.11 -2.75 -13.52
C ASP A 92 -13.08 -2.94 -14.66
N THR A 93 -12.83 -1.89 -15.44
CA THR A 93 -11.78 -1.86 -16.46
C THR A 93 -10.36 -2.03 -15.91
N HIS A 94 -10.16 -1.80 -14.60
CA HIS A 94 -8.89 -1.93 -13.91
C HIS A 94 -8.81 -3.16 -12.99
N LYS A 95 -9.77 -4.09 -13.10
CA LYS A 95 -9.80 -5.36 -12.36
C LYS A 95 -9.45 -6.54 -13.26
N ASN A 96 -8.32 -6.44 -13.97
CA ASN A 96 -7.92 -7.45 -14.96
C ASN A 96 -7.04 -8.56 -14.36
N ARG A 97 -6.71 -8.49 -13.09
CA ARG A 97 -5.90 -9.49 -12.39
C ARG A 97 -6.34 -9.62 -10.93
N SER A 98 -6.32 -10.84 -10.43
CA SER A 98 -6.50 -11.12 -9.00
C SER A 98 -5.21 -11.70 -8.41
N ILE A 99 -4.75 -11.15 -7.29
CA ILE A 99 -3.59 -11.66 -6.55
C ILE A 99 -4.01 -11.81 -5.09
N GLU A 100 -3.89 -13.03 -4.54
CA GLU A 100 -4.26 -13.35 -3.16
C GLU A 100 -5.70 -12.92 -2.79
N GLY A 101 -6.62 -12.92 -3.76
CA GLY A 101 -8.02 -12.51 -3.58
C GLY A 101 -8.28 -11.01 -3.70
N TYR A 102 -7.26 -10.20 -3.97
CA TYR A 102 -7.41 -8.77 -4.23
C TYR A 102 -7.54 -8.51 -5.73
N GLU A 103 -8.66 -7.96 -6.17
CA GLU A 103 -8.90 -7.60 -7.56
C GLU A 103 -8.23 -6.26 -7.89
N GLY A 104 -7.56 -6.18 -9.06
CA GLY A 104 -6.84 -4.98 -9.46
C GLY A 104 -5.99 -5.16 -10.72
N TYR A 105 -4.92 -4.40 -10.84
CA TYR A 105 -3.99 -4.44 -11.97
C TYR A 105 -2.54 -4.24 -11.54
N ALA A 106 -1.63 -4.74 -12.36
CA ALA A 106 -0.20 -4.51 -12.19
C ALA A 106 0.24 -3.25 -12.96
N SER A 107 1.07 -2.43 -12.35
CA SER A 107 1.70 -1.25 -12.95
C SER A 107 3.19 -1.24 -12.62
N GLY A 108 4.01 -1.73 -13.53
CA GLY A 108 5.43 -1.96 -13.29
C GLY A 108 5.65 -2.96 -12.16
N ASN A 109 6.38 -2.56 -11.14
CA ASN A 109 6.65 -3.35 -9.94
C ASN A 109 5.65 -3.10 -8.79
N LYS A 110 4.49 -2.54 -9.09
CA LYS A 110 3.42 -2.26 -8.13
C LYS A 110 2.16 -3.00 -8.52
N TYR A 111 1.36 -3.31 -7.51
CA TYR A 111 0.01 -3.81 -7.65
C TYR A 111 -0.98 -2.81 -7.04
N VAL A 112 -1.94 -2.41 -7.85
CA VAL A 112 -3.04 -1.52 -7.46
C VAL A 112 -4.29 -2.38 -7.34
N GLY A 113 -4.71 -2.67 -6.12
CA GLY A 113 -5.81 -3.58 -5.84
C GLY A 113 -6.79 -3.04 -4.82
N GLU A 114 -8.08 -3.40 -4.97
CA GLU A 114 -9.10 -3.08 -3.96
C GLU A 114 -8.72 -3.71 -2.61
N GLY A 115 -8.81 -2.91 -1.57
CA GLY A 115 -8.46 -3.36 -0.22
C GLY A 115 -7.00 -3.18 0.15
N LEU A 116 -6.12 -2.89 -0.79
CA LEU A 116 -4.68 -2.70 -0.59
C LEU A 116 -4.28 -1.22 -0.54
N PRO A 117 -3.11 -0.90 0.02
CA PRO A 117 -2.48 0.40 -0.14
C PRO A 117 -2.13 0.68 -1.61
N LEU A 118 -2.22 1.95 -2.04
CA LEU A 118 -1.95 2.39 -3.42
C LEU A 118 -0.57 1.97 -3.94
N ASN A 119 0.42 1.94 -3.07
CA ASN A 119 1.81 1.61 -3.42
C ASN A 119 2.22 0.21 -2.95
N THR A 120 1.34 -0.78 -3.08
CA THR A 120 1.67 -2.17 -2.79
C THR A 120 2.71 -2.68 -3.80
N PHE A 121 3.81 -3.24 -3.32
CA PHE A 121 4.82 -3.81 -4.20
C PHE A 121 4.35 -5.15 -4.77
N LEU A 122 4.60 -5.34 -6.07
CA LEU A 122 4.45 -6.61 -6.77
C LEU A 122 5.85 -7.13 -7.11
N MET A 123 6.32 -8.04 -6.30
CA MET A 123 7.68 -8.59 -6.45
C MET A 123 7.64 -10.12 -6.33
N PRO A 124 8.53 -10.82 -7.03
CA PRO A 124 8.71 -12.25 -6.83
C PRO A 124 9.02 -12.56 -5.37
N LYS A 125 8.35 -13.57 -4.82
CA LYS A 125 8.60 -14.02 -3.45
C LYS A 125 9.88 -14.84 -3.41
N TYR A 126 10.79 -14.49 -2.52
CA TYR A 126 12.04 -15.21 -2.34
C TYR A 126 11.81 -16.62 -1.75
N ALA A 127 12.37 -17.63 -2.39
CA ALA A 127 12.19 -19.05 -2.03
C ALA A 127 13.44 -19.66 -1.34
N GLY A 128 14.51 -18.87 -1.18
CA GLY A 128 15.76 -19.35 -0.57
C GLY A 128 16.91 -19.41 -1.57
N VAL A 129 17.92 -20.20 -1.22
CA VAL A 129 19.13 -20.40 -2.02
C VAL A 129 19.19 -21.87 -2.45
N ASP A 130 19.46 -22.11 -3.72
CA ASP A 130 19.73 -23.44 -4.23
C ASP A 130 21.02 -23.99 -3.60
N LYS A 131 20.90 -25.16 -2.96
CA LYS A 131 22.03 -25.79 -2.26
C LYS A 131 23.09 -26.35 -3.18
N THR A 132 22.81 -26.45 -4.48
CA THR A 132 23.73 -27.05 -5.47
C THR A 132 24.68 -26.02 -6.06
N ASP A 133 24.24 -24.77 -6.27
CA ASP A 133 25.04 -23.73 -6.93
C ASP A 133 25.07 -22.39 -6.19
N GLY A 134 24.31 -22.26 -5.09
CA GLY A 134 24.30 -21.05 -4.27
C GLY A 134 23.50 -19.89 -4.88
N LEU A 135 22.75 -20.07 -5.97
CA LEU A 135 21.97 -19.02 -6.59
C LEU A 135 20.63 -18.78 -5.86
N PRO A 136 20.13 -17.53 -5.85
CA PRO A 136 18.82 -17.23 -5.29
C PRO A 136 17.69 -17.88 -6.10
N MET A 137 16.68 -18.39 -5.39
CA MET A 137 15.47 -18.95 -5.97
C MET A 137 14.26 -18.08 -5.63
N TRP A 138 13.29 -18.07 -6.52
CA TRP A 138 12.05 -17.30 -6.41
C TRP A 138 10.83 -18.20 -6.64
N TYR A 139 9.72 -17.90 -6.00
CA TYR A 139 8.44 -18.53 -6.31
C TYR A 139 7.87 -17.94 -7.61
N LYS A 140 7.42 -18.82 -8.50
CA LYS A 140 6.69 -18.47 -9.72
C LYS A 140 5.36 -19.21 -9.71
N ASP A 141 4.29 -18.50 -10.06
CA ASP A 141 2.96 -19.10 -10.18
C ASP A 141 2.90 -20.02 -11.41
N ILE A 142 2.33 -21.20 -11.21
CA ILE A 142 2.02 -22.15 -12.30
C ILE A 142 0.63 -21.80 -12.79
N VAL A 143 0.55 -21.22 -13.99
CA VAL A 143 -0.72 -20.82 -14.63
C VAL A 143 -1.23 -21.99 -15.46
N GLU A 144 -2.53 -22.27 -15.38
CA GLU A 144 -3.18 -23.23 -16.26
C GLU A 144 -3.16 -22.73 -17.70
N MET A 145 -2.67 -23.57 -18.63
CA MET A 145 -2.57 -23.27 -20.06
C MET A 145 -3.53 -24.15 -20.85
N ASP A 146 -4.13 -23.61 -21.90
CA ASP A 146 -4.93 -24.37 -22.85
C ASP A 146 -4.03 -25.16 -23.85
N GLU A 147 -4.67 -25.86 -24.80
CA GLU A 147 -3.99 -26.67 -25.84
C GLU A 147 -3.13 -25.81 -26.80
N ASN A 148 -3.37 -24.49 -26.85
CA ASN A 148 -2.63 -23.54 -27.69
C ASN A 148 -1.50 -22.84 -26.93
N GLY A 149 -1.37 -23.10 -25.60
CA GLY A 149 -0.40 -22.44 -24.74
C GLY A 149 -0.82 -21.05 -24.24
N GLU A 150 -2.12 -20.74 -24.32
CA GLU A 150 -2.70 -19.51 -23.79
C GLU A 150 -3.17 -19.75 -22.33
N PRO A 151 -3.06 -18.74 -21.46
CA PRO A 151 -3.55 -18.85 -20.09
C PRO A 151 -5.06 -19.06 -20.03
N VAL A 152 -5.50 -20.09 -19.31
CA VAL A 152 -6.93 -20.30 -19.02
C VAL A 152 -7.41 -19.25 -18.03
N LEU A 153 -8.55 -18.62 -18.35
CA LEU A 153 -9.14 -17.58 -17.53
C LEU A 153 -10.38 -18.10 -16.80
N ASP A 154 -10.60 -17.60 -15.59
CA ASP A 154 -11.83 -17.85 -14.84
C ASP A 154 -13.02 -17.04 -15.41
N GLU A 155 -14.22 -17.18 -14.82
CA GLU A 155 -15.43 -16.44 -15.20
C GLU A 155 -15.30 -14.93 -15.13
N LYS A 156 -14.30 -14.42 -14.39
CA LYS A 156 -14.00 -12.97 -14.22
C LYS A 156 -12.87 -12.50 -15.12
N GLY A 157 -12.26 -13.39 -15.91
CA GLY A 157 -11.14 -13.06 -16.80
C GLY A 157 -9.77 -13.10 -16.11
N HIS A 158 -9.63 -13.72 -14.94
CA HIS A 158 -8.36 -13.89 -14.26
C HIS A 158 -7.70 -15.21 -14.64
N GLN A 159 -6.36 -15.23 -14.67
CA GLN A 159 -5.60 -16.46 -14.90
C GLN A 159 -5.81 -17.47 -13.77
N ILE A 160 -6.07 -18.71 -14.09
CA ILE A 160 -6.19 -19.80 -13.12
C ILE A 160 -4.79 -20.22 -12.69
N ILE A 161 -4.52 -20.12 -11.38
CA ILE A 161 -3.24 -20.50 -10.78
C ILE A 161 -3.39 -21.89 -10.16
N LEU A 162 -2.64 -22.86 -10.67
CA LEU A 162 -2.65 -24.27 -10.22
C LEU A 162 -1.76 -24.49 -8.99
N GLY A 163 -0.77 -23.61 -8.76
CA GLY A 163 0.18 -23.73 -7.68
C GLY A 163 1.38 -22.81 -7.85
N GLN A 164 2.45 -23.08 -7.11
CA GLN A 164 3.70 -22.33 -7.20
C GLN A 164 4.88 -23.30 -7.36
N GLU A 165 5.83 -22.96 -8.21
CA GLU A 165 7.11 -23.62 -8.37
C GLU A 165 8.27 -22.68 -8.01
N THR A 166 9.46 -23.24 -7.76
CA THR A 166 10.66 -22.43 -7.56
C THR A 166 11.46 -22.34 -8.86
N THR A 167 11.94 -21.13 -9.18
CA THR A 167 12.78 -20.85 -10.34
C THR A 167 14.00 -20.02 -9.93
N LYS A 168 15.05 -20.07 -10.73
CA LYS A 168 16.26 -19.27 -10.58
C LYS A 168 16.17 -17.98 -11.39
#